data_b4ed022aa52a83196fbd55fbc132eba6
#
_entry.id   b4ed022aa52a83196fbd55fbc132eba6
#
_cell.length_a   1.000
_cell.length_b   1.000
_cell.length_c   1.000
_cell.angle_alpha   90.00
_cell.angle_beta   90.00
_cell.angle_gamma   90.00
#
_symmetry.space_group_name_H-M   'P 1'
#
loop_
_entity.id
_entity.type
_entity.pdbx_description
1 polymer ?
#
loop_
_entity_poly.entity_id
_entity_poly.type
_entity_poly.pdbx_seq_one_letter_code
_entity_poly.pdbx_strand_id
1 'polypeptide(L)'
;MDSYEPSNKDSILAFAKKLEGKTLRQVLDNSKIIEIEETEAQSKLKSANINKSINKGSFGQKLEKYYFGFANNSNKDADFSECKLELKITPLKEITLGRLRPKERMVCNIINFEEIINEEWQTSSFLAKCNEILLIRYVDPLDKMISHLDYKFVDIRIHNILKSADSSQFESDWNMIVDKIKSGYAHELSESDTLFLGACPKGANSKSLRSQPNSNIPAMQRAFSFKQQYMKILLDRAPEIYEVFKS
;
A
#
# COMPACT_ATOMS: atom_id res chain seq x y z
N MET A 1 3.19 -17.50 -21.03
CA MET A 1 3.09 -17.03 -19.62
C MET A 1 1.66 -17.21 -19.18
N ASP A 2 1.46 -17.75 -17.99
CA ASP A 2 0.12 -17.78 -17.40
C ASP A 2 -0.35 -16.33 -17.25
N SER A 3 -1.55 -16.02 -17.72
CA SER A 3 -2.18 -14.71 -17.62
C SER A 3 -3.40 -14.80 -16.71
N TYR A 4 -3.85 -13.69 -16.22
CA TYR A 4 -5.12 -13.56 -15.47
C TYR A 4 -6.13 -12.78 -16.32
N GLU A 5 -7.41 -12.92 -15.97
CA GLU A 5 -8.50 -12.14 -16.53
C GLU A 5 -8.70 -10.87 -15.69
N PRO A 6 -8.44 -9.65 -16.25
CA PRO A 6 -8.45 -8.39 -15.47
C PRO A 6 -9.80 -8.03 -14.85
N SER A 7 -10.90 -8.50 -15.42
CA SER A 7 -12.25 -8.26 -14.91
C SER A 7 -12.69 -9.25 -13.82
N ASN A 8 -11.90 -10.32 -13.56
CA ASN A 8 -12.26 -11.42 -12.66
C ASN A 8 -11.32 -11.46 -11.44
N LYS A 9 -11.86 -11.10 -10.26
CA LYS A 9 -11.10 -11.07 -8.99
C LYS A 9 -10.54 -12.43 -8.60
N ASP A 10 -11.27 -13.51 -8.84
CA ASP A 10 -10.81 -14.86 -8.49
C ASP A 10 -9.65 -15.29 -9.38
N SER A 11 -9.68 -14.93 -10.68
CA SER A 11 -8.58 -15.13 -11.61
C SER A 11 -7.34 -14.35 -11.19
N ILE A 12 -7.50 -13.07 -10.82
CA ILE A 12 -6.41 -12.23 -10.31
C ILE A 12 -5.84 -12.81 -9.02
N LEU A 13 -6.69 -13.20 -8.07
CA LEU A 13 -6.25 -13.78 -6.81
C LEU A 13 -5.51 -15.11 -7.04
N ALA A 14 -6.04 -16.01 -7.88
CA ALA A 14 -5.38 -17.28 -8.21
C ALA A 14 -4.00 -17.06 -8.86
N PHE A 15 -3.90 -16.05 -9.73
CA PHE A 15 -2.62 -15.66 -10.33
C PHE A 15 -1.66 -15.13 -9.26
N ALA A 16 -2.10 -14.20 -8.42
CA ALA A 16 -1.29 -13.63 -7.35
C ALA A 16 -0.82 -14.69 -6.34
N LYS A 17 -1.68 -15.67 -6.02
CA LYS A 17 -1.35 -16.79 -5.10
C LYS A 17 -0.15 -17.63 -5.55
N LYS A 18 0.22 -17.62 -6.83
CA LYS A 18 1.45 -18.29 -7.32
C LYS A 18 2.75 -17.68 -6.76
N LEU A 19 2.69 -16.47 -6.19
CA LEU A 19 3.81 -15.82 -5.50
C LEU A 19 4.06 -16.43 -4.11
N GLU A 20 3.06 -17.00 -3.46
CA GLU A 20 3.14 -17.43 -2.07
C GLU A 20 4.28 -18.45 -1.84
N GLY A 21 5.11 -18.19 -0.84
CA GLY A 21 6.32 -18.97 -0.55
C GLY A 21 7.51 -18.71 -1.48
N LYS A 22 7.34 -17.90 -2.52
CA LYS A 22 8.39 -17.63 -3.51
C LYS A 22 8.98 -16.23 -3.34
N THR A 23 10.08 -16.00 -4.07
CA THR A 23 10.71 -14.69 -4.20
C THR A 23 10.44 -14.12 -5.60
N LEU A 24 10.72 -12.82 -5.78
CA LEU A 24 10.57 -12.20 -7.09
C LEU A 24 11.52 -12.84 -8.13
N ARG A 25 12.73 -13.21 -7.70
CA ARG A 25 13.72 -13.92 -8.54
C ARG A 25 13.20 -15.26 -9.04
N GLN A 26 12.41 -15.97 -8.23
CA GLN A 26 11.87 -17.30 -8.60
C GLN A 26 10.66 -17.25 -9.54
N VAL A 27 9.98 -16.11 -9.63
CA VAL A 27 8.75 -15.97 -10.44
C VAL A 27 8.95 -15.18 -11.73
N LEU A 28 10.04 -14.42 -11.85
CA LEU A 28 10.40 -13.70 -13.06
C LEU A 28 11.38 -14.53 -13.92
N ASP A 29 11.32 -14.34 -15.22
CA ASP A 29 12.35 -14.86 -16.12
C ASP A 29 13.68 -14.08 -15.98
N ASN A 30 14.78 -14.73 -16.43
CA ASN A 30 16.12 -14.16 -16.29
C ASN A 30 16.28 -12.81 -17.00
N SER A 31 15.60 -12.59 -18.12
CA SER A 31 15.71 -11.33 -18.87
C SER A 31 15.17 -10.15 -18.07
N LYS A 32 14.05 -10.34 -17.39
CA LYS A 32 13.46 -9.33 -16.48
C LYS A 32 14.32 -9.07 -15.25
N ILE A 33 14.93 -10.13 -14.70
CA ILE A 33 15.86 -10.00 -13.56
C ILE A 33 17.07 -9.16 -13.96
N ILE A 34 17.68 -9.43 -15.11
CA ILE A 34 18.82 -8.67 -15.62
C ILE A 34 18.44 -7.20 -15.81
N GLU A 35 17.28 -6.91 -16.46
CA GLU A 35 16.79 -5.54 -16.63
C GLU A 35 16.65 -4.79 -15.30
N ILE A 36 16.13 -5.46 -14.26
CA ILE A 36 15.98 -4.88 -12.92
C ILE A 36 17.36 -4.57 -12.32
N GLU A 37 18.28 -5.52 -12.34
CA GLU A 37 19.62 -5.38 -11.76
C GLU A 37 20.44 -4.28 -12.44
N GLU A 38 20.37 -4.18 -13.75
CA GLU A 38 21.02 -3.10 -14.52
C GLU A 38 20.44 -1.72 -14.19
N THR A 39 19.09 -1.63 -14.08
CA THR A 39 18.41 -0.39 -13.70
C THR A 39 18.80 0.06 -12.29
N GLU A 40 18.90 -0.88 -11.34
CA GLU A 40 19.36 -0.59 -9.98
C GLU A 40 20.83 -0.14 -9.93
N ALA A 41 21.69 -0.80 -10.67
CA ALA A 41 23.10 -0.43 -10.77
C ALA A 41 23.27 1.00 -11.30
N GLN A 42 22.56 1.34 -12.39
CA GLN A 42 22.56 2.70 -12.94
C GLN A 42 22.02 3.74 -11.96
N SER A 43 20.98 3.39 -11.20
CA SER A 43 20.38 4.28 -10.18
C SER A 43 21.34 4.53 -9.01
N LYS A 44 22.09 3.50 -8.58
CA LYS A 44 23.12 3.62 -7.55
C LYS A 44 24.28 4.51 -8.01
N LEU A 45 24.74 4.38 -9.24
CA LEU A 45 25.78 5.24 -9.81
C LEU A 45 25.33 6.71 -9.88
N LYS A 46 24.09 6.99 -10.25
CA LYS A 46 23.51 8.34 -10.27
C LYS A 46 23.29 8.91 -8.86
N SER A 47 22.90 8.09 -7.88
CA SER A 47 22.67 8.53 -6.49
C SER A 47 23.97 8.74 -5.71
N ALA A 48 25.05 8.05 -6.03
CA ALA A 48 26.38 8.30 -5.45
C ALA A 48 26.88 9.72 -5.76
N ASN A 49 26.42 10.31 -6.86
CA ASN A 49 26.74 11.68 -7.27
C ASN A 49 25.78 12.75 -6.69
N ILE A 50 24.68 12.39 -6.05
CA ILE A 50 23.61 13.31 -5.60
C ILE A 50 23.01 12.77 -4.30
N ASN A 51 23.64 12.62 -3.23
CA ASN A 51 23.12 12.32 -1.86
C ASN A 51 21.59 12.04 -1.73
N LYS A 52 20.97 11.34 -2.69
CA LYS A 52 19.55 10.98 -2.69
C LYS A 52 19.35 9.53 -2.24
N SER A 53 18.53 9.34 -1.22
CA SER A 53 18.12 8.03 -0.74
C SER A 53 17.49 7.20 -1.88
N ILE A 54 17.95 5.96 -2.01
CA ILE A 54 17.40 4.96 -2.96
C ILE A 54 15.89 4.84 -2.70
N ASN A 55 15.09 4.99 -3.75
CA ASN A 55 13.63 5.03 -3.71
C ASN A 55 13.02 3.82 -2.98
N LYS A 56 12.35 4.07 -1.85
CA LYS A 56 11.64 3.06 -1.05
C LYS A 56 10.46 2.39 -1.78
N GLY A 57 9.98 2.95 -2.90
CA GLY A 57 8.87 2.39 -3.70
C GLY A 57 9.26 1.32 -4.73
N SER A 58 10.54 0.98 -4.85
CA SER A 58 11.03 0.20 -5.98
C SER A 58 10.56 -1.27 -6.02
N PHE A 59 10.32 -1.92 -4.88
CA PHE A 59 9.93 -3.34 -4.86
C PHE A 59 8.48 -3.54 -5.36
N GLY A 60 7.53 -2.76 -4.84
CA GLY A 60 6.13 -2.80 -5.31
C GLY A 60 6.03 -2.51 -6.80
N GLN A 61 6.68 -1.43 -7.27
CA GLN A 61 6.71 -1.08 -8.69
C GLN A 61 7.29 -2.17 -9.60
N LYS A 62 8.29 -2.93 -9.12
CA LYS A 62 8.81 -4.07 -9.87
C LYS A 62 7.78 -5.19 -9.98
N LEU A 63 7.07 -5.51 -8.91
CA LEU A 63 6.01 -6.51 -8.94
C LEU A 63 4.87 -6.07 -9.85
N GLU A 64 4.43 -4.83 -9.74
CA GLU A 64 3.41 -4.22 -10.61
C GLU A 64 3.81 -4.34 -12.09
N LYS A 65 5.01 -3.86 -12.44
CA LYS A 65 5.49 -3.83 -13.83
C LYS A 65 5.77 -5.24 -14.38
N TYR A 66 6.59 -6.02 -13.68
CA TYR A 66 7.18 -7.24 -14.26
C TYR A 66 6.35 -8.50 -14.03
N TYR A 67 5.52 -8.53 -12.99
CA TYR A 67 4.64 -9.66 -12.69
C TYR A 67 3.21 -9.42 -13.17
N PHE A 68 2.60 -8.30 -12.78
CA PHE A 68 1.22 -7.97 -13.20
C PHE A 68 1.13 -7.30 -14.58
N GLY A 69 2.23 -6.76 -15.11
CA GLY A 69 2.26 -6.10 -16.40
C GLY A 69 1.70 -4.67 -16.41
N PHE A 70 1.62 -4.03 -15.24
CA PHE A 70 1.13 -2.65 -15.16
C PHE A 70 2.12 -1.66 -15.77
N ALA A 71 1.61 -0.74 -16.58
CA ALA A 71 2.33 0.48 -16.89
C ALA A 71 2.27 1.41 -15.67
N ASN A 72 3.39 2.07 -15.34
CA ASN A 72 3.40 3.08 -14.29
C ASN A 72 2.38 4.17 -14.63
N ASN A 73 1.28 4.23 -13.89
CA ASN A 73 0.28 5.28 -14.01
C ASN A 73 -0.06 5.84 -12.62
N SER A 74 -0.62 7.05 -12.58
CA SER A 74 -1.09 7.72 -11.38
C SER A 74 -2.62 7.90 -11.42
N ASN A 75 -3.35 6.88 -11.91
CA ASN A 75 -4.79 6.94 -12.06
C ASN A 75 -5.50 7.06 -10.70
N LYS A 76 -6.63 7.77 -10.72
CA LYS A 76 -7.53 7.86 -9.56
C LYS A 76 -8.25 6.52 -9.30
N ASP A 77 -8.45 5.71 -10.35
CA ASP A 77 -9.12 4.41 -10.27
C ASP A 77 -8.26 3.34 -9.58
N ALA A 78 -8.88 2.24 -9.19
CA ALA A 78 -8.19 1.07 -8.68
C ALA A 78 -7.32 0.43 -9.77
N ASP A 79 -6.23 -0.26 -9.37
CA ASP A 79 -5.23 -0.82 -10.29
C ASP A 79 -5.85 -1.83 -11.27
N PHE A 80 -6.78 -2.67 -10.81
CA PHE A 80 -7.64 -3.52 -11.64
C PHE A 80 -9.01 -2.84 -11.79
N SER A 81 -9.08 -1.81 -12.63
CA SER A 81 -10.25 -0.93 -12.76
C SER A 81 -11.53 -1.65 -13.18
N GLU A 82 -11.42 -2.69 -14.04
CA GLU A 82 -12.58 -3.45 -14.55
C GLU A 82 -13.34 -4.18 -13.42
N CYS A 83 -12.65 -4.60 -12.37
CA CYS A 83 -13.26 -5.26 -11.22
C CYS A 83 -13.17 -4.47 -9.91
N LYS A 84 -12.69 -3.22 -9.95
CA LYS A 84 -12.55 -2.34 -8.78
C LYS A 84 -11.72 -2.95 -7.64
N LEU A 85 -10.58 -3.54 -7.97
CA LEU A 85 -9.66 -4.15 -7.02
C LEU A 85 -8.36 -3.37 -7.01
N GLU A 86 -7.98 -2.81 -5.86
CA GLU A 86 -6.72 -2.09 -5.67
C GLU A 86 -5.60 -3.05 -5.29
N LEU A 87 -4.41 -2.88 -5.84
CA LEU A 87 -3.22 -3.66 -5.46
C LEU A 87 -2.43 -2.93 -4.36
N LYS A 88 -2.13 -3.63 -3.28
CA LYS A 88 -1.26 -3.13 -2.21
C LYS A 88 -0.21 -4.15 -1.82
N ILE A 89 1.04 -3.74 -1.93
CA ILE A 89 2.21 -4.56 -1.63
C ILE A 89 2.90 -3.97 -0.40
N THR A 90 2.93 -4.72 0.70
CA THR A 90 3.42 -4.20 1.99
C THR A 90 4.45 -5.11 2.64
N PRO A 91 5.50 -4.54 3.28
CA PRO A 91 6.50 -5.33 3.99
C PRO A 91 6.06 -5.75 5.40
N LEU A 92 6.36 -6.98 5.74
CA LEU A 92 6.47 -7.46 7.11
C LEU A 92 7.96 -7.45 7.49
N LYS A 93 8.32 -6.73 8.53
CA LYS A 93 9.70 -6.71 9.01
C LYS A 93 9.94 -7.88 9.95
N GLU A 94 10.96 -8.68 9.68
CA GLU A 94 11.48 -9.62 10.67
C GLU A 94 12.21 -8.84 11.77
N ILE A 95 11.82 -9.03 13.04
CA ILE A 95 12.39 -8.32 14.18
C ILE A 95 13.32 -9.20 15.03
N THR A 96 13.06 -10.49 15.06
CA THR A 96 13.89 -11.55 15.63
C THR A 96 13.67 -12.79 14.77
N LEU A 97 14.54 -13.79 14.87
CA LEU A 97 14.39 -15.01 14.09
C LEU A 97 12.97 -15.59 14.22
N GLY A 98 12.26 -15.65 13.11
CA GLY A 98 10.90 -16.18 13.02
C GLY A 98 9.78 -15.30 13.57
N ARG A 99 10.03 -14.02 13.91
CA ARG A 99 9.00 -13.09 14.39
C ARG A 99 8.83 -11.92 13.44
N LEU A 100 7.59 -11.71 12.98
CA LEU A 100 7.23 -10.68 12.01
C LEU A 100 6.39 -9.57 12.68
N ARG A 101 6.52 -8.35 12.12
CA ARG A 101 5.60 -7.23 12.40
C ARG A 101 5.38 -6.41 11.13
N PRO A 102 4.25 -5.71 10.98
CA PRO A 102 4.11 -4.71 9.91
C PRO A 102 5.23 -3.68 9.99
N LYS A 103 5.90 -3.43 8.89
CA LYS A 103 6.99 -2.45 8.83
C LYS A 103 6.49 -1.03 8.90
N GLU A 104 5.36 -0.77 8.25
CA GLU A 104 4.79 0.56 8.07
C GLU A 104 3.26 0.51 7.94
N ARG A 105 2.63 1.70 7.95
CA ARG A 105 1.24 1.88 7.54
C ARG A 105 1.08 1.57 6.06
N MET A 106 -0.11 1.23 5.62
CA MET A 106 -0.44 1.05 4.21
C MET A 106 -1.16 2.29 3.68
N VAL A 107 -0.49 3.04 2.81
CA VAL A 107 -1.07 4.25 2.21
C VAL A 107 -2.07 3.85 1.14
N CYS A 108 -3.26 4.47 1.17
CA CYS A 108 -4.36 4.28 0.23
C CYS A 108 -4.36 5.37 -0.85
N ASN A 109 -5.24 6.35 -0.74
CA ASN A 109 -5.40 7.44 -1.69
C ASN A 109 -5.20 8.82 -1.05
N ILE A 110 -4.80 9.79 -1.88
CA ILE A 110 -4.67 11.19 -1.44
C ILE A 110 -6.05 11.74 -1.11
N ILE A 111 -6.14 12.53 -0.04
CA ILE A 111 -7.35 13.25 0.37
C ILE A 111 -7.37 14.59 -0.38
N ASN A 112 -8.39 14.81 -1.19
CA ASN A 112 -8.71 16.12 -1.73
C ASN A 112 -9.62 16.85 -0.73
N PHE A 113 -9.10 17.84 -0.01
CA PHE A 113 -9.83 18.53 1.05
C PHE A 113 -11.08 19.26 0.53
N GLU A 114 -11.06 19.78 -0.69
CA GLU A 114 -12.18 20.53 -1.28
C GLU A 114 -13.31 19.61 -1.78
N GLU A 115 -12.96 18.40 -2.27
CA GLU A 115 -13.93 17.45 -2.81
C GLU A 115 -14.57 16.60 -1.69
N ILE A 116 -13.78 16.17 -0.71
CA ILE A 116 -14.19 15.20 0.31
C ILE A 116 -15.32 15.67 1.21
N ILE A 117 -15.48 16.98 1.38
CA ILE A 117 -16.54 17.55 2.22
C ILE A 117 -17.95 17.31 1.66
N ASN A 118 -18.05 16.94 0.38
CA ASN A 118 -19.29 16.63 -0.30
C ASN A 118 -19.51 15.12 -0.45
N GLU A 119 -18.58 14.30 0.05
CA GLU A 119 -18.69 12.85 -0.02
C GLU A 119 -19.48 12.29 1.18
N GLU A 120 -20.10 11.15 0.95
CA GLU A 120 -20.70 10.29 1.97
C GLU A 120 -19.91 8.98 2.03
N TRP A 121 -19.83 8.33 3.19
CA TRP A 121 -19.06 7.12 3.38
C TRP A 121 -19.29 6.07 2.28
N GLN A 122 -20.55 5.70 2.04
CA GLN A 122 -20.93 4.63 1.11
C GLN A 122 -20.54 4.90 -0.36
N THR A 123 -20.40 6.15 -0.74
CA THR A 123 -20.06 6.60 -2.09
C THR A 123 -18.72 7.31 -2.17
N SER A 124 -17.95 7.24 -1.09
CA SER A 124 -16.68 7.96 -0.97
C SER A 124 -15.63 7.53 -1.99
N SER A 125 -14.80 8.48 -2.40
CA SER A 125 -13.62 8.23 -3.24
C SER A 125 -12.66 7.21 -2.59
N PHE A 126 -12.62 7.16 -1.25
CA PHE A 126 -11.86 6.16 -0.51
C PHE A 126 -12.39 4.74 -0.76
N LEU A 127 -13.69 4.50 -0.59
CA LEU A 127 -14.29 3.18 -0.86
C LEU A 127 -14.27 2.84 -2.36
N ALA A 128 -14.50 3.81 -3.24
CA ALA A 128 -14.44 3.60 -4.67
C ALA A 128 -13.09 3.00 -5.11
N LYS A 129 -12.00 3.41 -4.46
CA LYS A 129 -10.65 2.90 -4.75
C LYS A 129 -10.24 1.72 -3.87
N CYS A 130 -10.51 1.76 -2.57
CA CYS A 130 -9.86 0.90 -1.58
C CYS A 130 -10.83 -0.03 -0.83
N ASN A 131 -12.11 -0.15 -1.24
CA ASN A 131 -13.02 -1.09 -0.58
C ASN A 131 -12.53 -2.54 -0.69
N GLU A 132 -12.02 -2.92 -1.86
CA GLU A 132 -11.42 -4.23 -2.07
C GLU A 132 -9.95 -4.11 -2.46
N ILE A 133 -9.09 -4.74 -1.69
CA ILE A 133 -7.64 -4.63 -1.83
C ILE A 133 -7.05 -6.03 -2.00
N LEU A 134 -6.36 -6.26 -3.12
CA LEU A 134 -5.43 -7.37 -3.24
C LEU A 134 -4.19 -7.03 -2.41
N LEU A 135 -4.16 -7.56 -1.20
CA LEU A 135 -3.06 -7.35 -0.26
C LEU A 135 -2.01 -8.43 -0.46
N ILE A 136 -0.81 -8.01 -0.85
CA ILE A 136 0.38 -8.88 -0.97
C ILE A 136 1.38 -8.47 0.09
N ARG A 137 1.76 -9.40 0.97
CA ARG A 137 2.75 -9.17 2.02
C ARG A 137 4.02 -9.98 1.77
N TYR A 138 5.16 -9.32 1.89
CA TYR A 138 6.48 -9.94 1.77
C TYR A 138 7.32 -9.68 3.02
N VAL A 139 8.36 -10.48 3.25
CA VAL A 139 9.25 -10.32 4.40
C VAL A 139 10.43 -9.44 4.04
N ASP A 140 10.66 -8.38 4.83
CA ASP A 140 11.91 -7.64 4.90
C ASP A 140 12.79 -8.32 5.97
N PRO A 141 13.78 -9.14 5.56
CA PRO A 141 14.52 -10.01 6.46
C PRO A 141 15.44 -9.24 7.41
N LEU A 142 15.91 -9.92 8.46
CA LEU A 142 16.91 -9.38 9.39
C LEU A 142 18.23 -9.10 8.67
N ASP A 143 18.67 -10.03 7.85
CA ASP A 143 19.88 -9.88 7.05
C ASP A 143 19.66 -8.87 5.91
N LYS A 144 20.34 -7.74 6.00
CA LYS A 144 20.25 -6.64 5.03
C LYS A 144 21.13 -6.85 3.79
N MET A 145 21.91 -7.91 3.74
CA MET A 145 22.68 -8.30 2.54
C MET A 145 21.81 -9.04 1.52
N ILE A 146 20.66 -9.57 1.95
CA ILE A 146 19.69 -10.24 1.05
C ILE A 146 19.13 -9.22 0.05
N SER A 147 19.22 -9.55 -1.24
CA SER A 147 18.66 -8.73 -2.32
C SER A 147 17.15 -8.60 -2.19
N HIS A 148 16.59 -7.45 -2.58
CA HIS A 148 15.15 -7.27 -2.67
C HIS A 148 14.47 -8.32 -3.57
N LEU A 149 15.17 -8.78 -4.62
CA LEU A 149 14.64 -9.83 -5.50
C LEU A 149 14.44 -11.18 -4.79
N ASP A 150 15.09 -11.35 -3.63
CA ASP A 150 15.06 -12.58 -2.83
C ASP A 150 14.18 -12.44 -1.57
N TYR A 151 13.37 -11.37 -1.47
CA TYR A 151 12.35 -11.23 -0.42
C TYR A 151 11.18 -12.17 -0.68
N LYS A 152 10.80 -12.96 0.34
CA LYS A 152 9.77 -13.99 0.23
C LYS A 152 8.38 -13.38 0.39
N PHE A 153 7.47 -13.72 -0.52
CA PHE A 153 6.04 -13.44 -0.38
C PHE A 153 5.40 -14.45 0.56
N VAL A 154 4.70 -13.98 1.59
CA VAL A 154 4.21 -14.84 2.68
C VAL A 154 2.71 -14.78 2.89
N ASP A 155 2.04 -13.83 2.23
CA ASP A 155 0.58 -13.72 2.33
C ASP A 155 0.00 -12.96 1.14
N ILE A 156 -1.07 -13.54 0.59
CA ILE A 156 -1.77 -12.98 -0.55
C ILE A 156 -3.26 -13.23 -0.36
N ARG A 157 -4.03 -12.14 -0.22
CA ARG A 157 -5.47 -12.20 0.01
C ARG A 157 -6.21 -10.98 -0.50
N ILE A 158 -7.50 -11.11 -0.75
CA ILE A 158 -8.37 -9.95 -0.92
C ILE A 158 -8.91 -9.55 0.45
N HIS A 159 -8.67 -8.30 0.82
CA HIS A 159 -9.27 -7.65 1.98
C HIS A 159 -10.42 -6.77 1.50
N ASN A 160 -11.61 -6.93 2.08
CA ASN A 160 -12.80 -6.14 1.75
C ASN A 160 -13.23 -5.38 3.00
N ILE A 161 -13.21 -4.04 2.94
CA ILE A 161 -13.51 -3.16 4.08
C ILE A 161 -14.97 -3.31 4.51
N LEU A 162 -15.90 -3.18 3.57
CA LEU A 162 -17.34 -3.20 3.87
C LEU A 162 -17.83 -4.57 4.36
N LYS A 163 -17.17 -5.67 3.96
CA LYS A 163 -17.50 -7.03 4.41
C LYS A 163 -16.72 -7.45 5.66
N SER A 164 -15.77 -6.65 6.11
CA SER A 164 -14.99 -6.98 7.31
C SER A 164 -15.77 -6.69 8.59
N ALA A 165 -15.41 -7.39 9.67
CA ALA A 165 -15.94 -7.11 11.01
C ALA A 165 -15.55 -5.70 11.51
N ASP A 166 -14.60 -5.05 10.86
CA ASP A 166 -14.05 -3.74 11.22
C ASP A 166 -14.69 -2.58 10.45
N SER A 167 -15.68 -2.85 9.57
CA SER A 167 -16.31 -1.86 8.67
C SER A 167 -16.82 -0.62 9.41
N SER A 168 -17.50 -0.81 10.53
CA SER A 168 -18.04 0.30 11.33
C SER A 168 -16.95 1.19 11.93
N GLN A 169 -15.78 0.64 12.27
CA GLN A 169 -14.67 1.43 12.75
C GLN A 169 -14.02 2.23 11.63
N PHE A 170 -13.93 1.67 10.41
CA PHE A 170 -13.46 2.43 9.23
C PHE A 170 -14.39 3.59 8.90
N GLU A 171 -15.70 3.39 8.97
CA GLU A 171 -16.69 4.44 8.78
C GLU A 171 -16.57 5.55 9.84
N SER A 172 -16.44 5.17 11.11
CA SER A 172 -16.24 6.12 12.21
C SER A 172 -14.97 6.94 12.03
N ASP A 173 -13.85 6.30 11.67
CA ASP A 173 -12.57 6.96 11.44
C ASP A 173 -12.64 7.91 10.22
N TRP A 174 -13.29 7.48 9.14
CA TRP A 174 -13.49 8.31 7.95
C TRP A 174 -14.33 9.54 8.25
N ASN A 175 -15.46 9.37 8.95
CA ASN A 175 -16.32 10.48 9.37
C ASN A 175 -15.56 11.48 10.24
N MET A 176 -14.77 11.00 11.21
CA MET A 176 -13.95 11.86 12.07
C MET A 176 -12.97 12.72 11.25
N ILE A 177 -12.31 12.14 10.26
CA ILE A 177 -11.37 12.86 9.37
C ILE A 177 -12.12 13.90 8.54
N VAL A 178 -13.25 13.52 7.93
CA VAL A 178 -14.04 14.39 7.06
C VAL A 178 -14.67 15.53 7.84
N ASP A 179 -15.22 15.28 9.02
CA ASP A 179 -15.82 16.32 9.87
C ASP A 179 -14.77 17.34 10.32
N LYS A 180 -13.56 16.90 10.63
CA LYS A 180 -12.44 17.80 10.96
C LYS A 180 -12.05 18.67 9.77
N ILE A 181 -12.07 18.12 8.54
CA ILE A 181 -11.82 18.89 7.32
C ILE A 181 -12.97 19.87 7.05
N LYS A 182 -14.23 19.43 7.14
CA LYS A 182 -15.43 20.28 6.98
C LYS A 182 -15.43 21.47 7.93
N SER A 183 -14.94 21.26 9.13
CA SER A 183 -14.85 22.30 10.16
C SER A 183 -13.65 23.26 9.98
N GLY A 184 -12.85 23.12 8.93
CA GLY A 184 -11.70 23.99 8.66
C GLY A 184 -10.45 23.66 9.45
N TYR A 185 -10.36 22.47 10.04
CA TYR A 185 -9.25 22.00 10.88
C TYR A 185 -8.40 20.91 10.24
N ALA A 186 -8.34 20.81 8.90
CA ALA A 186 -7.48 19.83 8.23
C ALA A 186 -5.98 19.99 8.60
N HIS A 187 -5.54 21.21 8.96
CA HIS A 187 -4.19 21.48 9.42
C HIS A 187 -3.86 20.86 10.79
N GLU A 188 -4.87 20.49 11.57
CA GLU A 188 -4.75 19.82 12.87
C GLU A 188 -4.94 18.28 12.81
N LEU A 189 -5.12 17.71 11.61
CA LEU A 189 -5.26 16.25 11.47
C LEU A 189 -4.04 15.53 12.05
N SER A 190 -4.31 14.56 12.92
CA SER A 190 -3.32 13.77 13.64
C SER A 190 -3.58 12.27 13.51
N GLU A 191 -2.52 11.47 13.63
CA GLU A 191 -2.63 10.00 13.72
C GLU A 191 -3.40 9.54 14.96
N SER A 192 -3.47 10.36 16.01
CA SER A 192 -4.21 10.05 17.25
C SER A 192 -5.72 10.25 17.11
N ASP A 193 -6.19 10.90 16.06
CA ASP A 193 -7.62 11.21 15.90
C ASP A 193 -8.48 9.95 15.64
N THR A 194 -7.87 8.87 15.15
CA THR A 194 -8.57 7.69 14.64
C THR A 194 -7.91 6.37 15.09
N LEU A 195 -8.57 5.23 14.85
CA LEU A 195 -8.06 3.91 15.24
C LEU A 195 -7.47 3.11 14.08
N PHE A 196 -8.21 2.85 13.01
CA PHE A 196 -7.80 1.96 11.92
C PHE A 196 -7.41 2.71 10.64
N LEU A 197 -8.24 3.68 10.24
CA LEU A 197 -7.99 4.56 9.11
C LEU A 197 -7.39 5.88 9.60
N GLY A 198 -6.23 6.26 9.09
CA GLY A 198 -5.56 7.51 9.45
C GLY A 198 -5.41 8.46 8.26
N ALA A 199 -5.19 9.73 8.55
CA ALA A 199 -4.84 10.77 7.58
C ALA A 199 -3.33 11.07 7.65
N CYS A 200 -2.51 10.24 7.01
CA CYS A 200 -1.05 10.39 7.07
C CYS A 200 -0.54 11.55 6.19
N PRO A 201 0.53 12.26 6.60
CA PRO A 201 1.18 13.25 5.75
C PRO A 201 1.61 12.65 4.41
N LYS A 202 1.36 13.38 3.33
CA LYS A 202 1.74 13.01 1.97
C LYS A 202 2.30 14.23 1.24
N GLY A 203 3.40 14.05 0.54
CA GLY A 203 4.07 15.12 -0.18
C GLY A 203 5.59 15.04 -0.01
N ALA A 204 6.33 15.80 -0.81
CA ALA A 204 7.79 15.73 -0.83
C ALA A 204 8.44 16.27 0.45
N ASN A 205 7.82 17.25 1.12
CA ASN A 205 8.33 17.90 2.33
C ASN A 205 7.21 18.68 3.07
N SER A 206 7.55 19.34 4.15
CA SER A 206 6.65 20.16 4.97
C SER A 206 6.01 21.35 4.23
N LYS A 207 6.50 21.71 3.05
CA LYS A 207 5.93 22.79 2.20
C LYS A 207 4.84 22.26 1.25
N SER A 208 4.52 20.97 1.25
CA SER A 208 3.44 20.38 0.46
C SER A 208 2.08 20.74 1.07
N LEU A 209 1.77 22.05 1.12
CA LEU A 209 0.53 22.57 1.66
C LEU A 209 -0.56 22.64 0.58
N ARG A 210 -1.82 22.54 1.03
CA ARG A 210 -3.03 22.66 0.22
C ARG A 210 -4.04 23.59 0.90
N SER A 211 -4.86 24.25 0.10
CA SER A 211 -6.06 24.91 0.62
C SER A 211 -6.97 23.90 1.30
N GLN A 212 -7.79 24.36 2.19
CA GLN A 212 -8.82 23.58 2.85
C GLN A 212 -10.11 24.40 2.94
N PRO A 213 -11.28 23.76 2.95
CA PRO A 213 -12.55 24.48 3.10
C PRO A 213 -12.64 25.14 4.47
N ASN A 214 -13.40 26.25 4.53
CA ASN A 214 -13.75 26.95 5.78
C ASN A 214 -12.56 27.43 6.62
N SER A 215 -11.38 27.61 6.02
CA SER A 215 -10.20 28.13 6.71
C SER A 215 -9.21 28.80 5.74
N ASN A 216 -8.57 29.88 6.20
CA ASN A 216 -7.48 30.54 5.49
C ASN A 216 -6.10 29.91 5.83
N ILE A 217 -6.04 28.97 6.75
CA ILE A 217 -4.81 28.28 7.15
C ILE A 217 -4.60 27.11 6.20
N PRO A 218 -3.51 27.06 5.43
CA PRO A 218 -3.25 25.93 4.55
C PRO A 218 -2.89 24.68 5.38
N ALA A 219 -3.33 23.51 4.92
CA ALA A 219 -3.08 22.23 5.58
C ALA A 219 -2.04 21.41 4.83
N MET A 220 -1.25 20.63 5.57
CA MET A 220 -0.34 19.62 4.98
C MET A 220 -1.16 18.63 4.18
N GLN A 221 -0.71 18.35 2.94
CA GLN A 221 -1.35 17.32 2.12
C GLN A 221 -1.37 15.98 2.85
N ARG A 222 -2.53 15.32 2.86
CA ARG A 222 -2.78 14.04 3.53
C ARG A 222 -3.21 12.94 2.54
N ALA A 223 -3.01 11.71 2.97
CA ALA A 223 -3.56 10.53 2.31
C ALA A 223 -4.24 9.65 3.36
N PHE A 224 -5.31 8.97 2.99
CA PHE A 224 -5.84 7.88 3.79
C PHE A 224 -4.81 6.75 3.88
N SER A 225 -4.72 6.15 5.05
CA SER A 225 -3.83 5.00 5.26
C SER A 225 -4.40 4.05 6.31
N PHE A 226 -4.25 2.75 6.10
CA PHE A 226 -4.42 1.80 7.19
C PHE A 226 -3.28 2.00 8.18
N LYS A 227 -3.61 2.29 9.42
CA LYS A 227 -2.63 2.54 10.48
C LYS A 227 -1.82 1.27 10.78
N GLN A 228 -0.60 1.43 11.24
CA GLN A 228 0.28 0.29 11.54
C GLN A 228 -0.33 -0.67 12.56
N GLN A 229 -1.10 -0.16 13.52
CA GLN A 229 -1.83 -1.02 14.48
C GLN A 229 -2.90 -1.88 13.81
N TYR A 230 -3.63 -1.36 12.79
CA TYR A 230 -4.58 -2.16 12.03
C TYR A 230 -3.86 -3.22 11.18
N MET A 231 -2.75 -2.84 10.54
CA MET A 231 -1.92 -3.81 9.82
C MET A 231 -1.42 -4.93 10.74
N LYS A 232 -1.18 -4.63 12.04
CA LYS A 232 -0.85 -5.66 13.04
C LYS A 232 -2.05 -6.57 13.33
N ILE A 233 -3.26 -6.03 13.47
CA ILE A 233 -4.48 -6.83 13.62
C ILE A 233 -4.66 -7.80 12.44
N LEU A 234 -4.43 -7.33 11.21
CA LEU A 234 -4.49 -8.17 10.02
C LEU A 234 -3.42 -9.27 10.02
N LEU A 235 -2.25 -9.02 10.59
CA LEU A 235 -1.20 -10.03 10.76
C LEU A 235 -1.59 -11.05 11.83
N ASP A 236 -2.08 -10.60 12.97
CA ASP A 236 -2.48 -11.47 14.09
C ASP A 236 -3.65 -12.40 13.72
N ARG A 237 -4.51 -11.98 12.79
CA ARG A 237 -5.61 -12.79 12.23
C ARG A 237 -5.18 -13.76 11.12
N ALA A 238 -3.90 -13.87 10.84
CA ALA A 238 -3.35 -14.65 9.73
C ALA A 238 -2.15 -15.50 10.19
N PRO A 239 -2.34 -16.44 11.15
CA PRO A 239 -1.24 -17.24 11.70
C PRO A 239 -0.54 -18.14 10.66
N GLU A 240 -1.21 -18.50 9.57
CA GLU A 240 -0.67 -19.29 8.47
C GLU A 240 0.52 -18.61 7.77
N ILE A 241 0.67 -17.30 7.88
CA ILE A 241 1.83 -16.55 7.35
C ILE A 241 3.14 -17.10 7.91
N TYR A 242 3.14 -17.51 9.17
CA TYR A 242 4.34 -18.04 9.81
C TYR A 242 4.73 -19.43 9.30
N GLU A 243 3.77 -20.21 8.79
CA GLU A 243 4.04 -21.49 8.15
C GLU A 243 4.71 -21.28 6.80
N VAL A 244 4.16 -20.37 5.98
CA VAL A 244 4.75 -20.01 4.68
C VAL A 244 6.13 -19.35 4.86
N PHE A 245 6.31 -18.55 5.91
CA PHE A 245 7.59 -17.89 6.18
C PHE A 245 8.70 -18.88 6.51
N LYS A 246 8.40 -19.94 7.26
CA LYS A 246 9.36 -20.94 7.72
C LYS A 246 9.67 -22.03 6.68
N SER A 247 8.78 -22.24 5.67
CA SER A 247 8.99 -23.17 4.56
C SER A 247 10.05 -22.65 3.58
#